data_c57de453c59e646f970d4cede65884b7
#
_entry.id   c57de453c59e646f970d4cede65884b7
#
_cell.length_a   1.000
_cell.length_b   1.000
_cell.length_c   1.000
_cell.angle_alpha   90.00
_cell.angle_beta   90.00
_cell.angle_gamma   90.00
#
_symmetry.space_group_name_H-M   'P 1'
#
loop_
_entity.id
_entity.type
_entity.pdbx_description
1 polymer ?
#
loop_
_entity_poly.entity_id
_entity_poly.type
_entity_poly.pdbx_seq_one_letter_code
_entity_poly.pdbx_strand_id
1 'polypeptide(L)'
;RDAYLRGLMLEWKGQGNPYKFGLIGSTDTHLGAGAFEESNFWSKVGVVDGSPMSRGSIPLTEQRLEQLIEYSAEYNQPVSAVEVDGNSYAIGFDQWGASGLAAVWAEENTRESIFSALRRKEAFATTGPKVAVRFFAGFDLTSIDINAESLVEEAYSKGCLLYTSDAADEGHC
;
A
#
# COMPACT_ATOMS: atom_id res chain seq x y z
N ARG A 1 -11.44 5.70 -5.29
CA ARG A 1 -12.21 6.49 -4.31
C ARG A 1 -13.67 6.66 -4.74
N ASP A 2 -13.93 7.18 -5.93
CA ASP A 2 -15.29 7.49 -6.38
C ASP A 2 -16.20 6.26 -6.51
N ALA A 3 -15.66 5.11 -6.90
CA ALA A 3 -16.41 3.85 -6.97
C ALA A 3 -17.00 3.47 -5.60
N TYR A 4 -16.20 3.54 -4.53
CA TYR A 4 -16.68 3.26 -3.18
C TYR A 4 -17.78 4.22 -2.73
N LEU A 5 -17.60 5.52 -2.95
CA LEU A 5 -18.61 6.52 -2.61
C LEU A 5 -19.94 6.28 -3.37
N ARG A 6 -19.84 5.89 -4.64
CA ARG A 6 -21.00 5.52 -5.45
C ARG A 6 -21.66 4.24 -4.95
N GLY A 7 -20.86 3.25 -4.54
CA GLY A 7 -21.36 2.02 -3.93
C GLY A 7 -22.18 2.29 -2.67
N LEU A 8 -21.65 3.07 -1.75
CA LEU A 8 -22.35 3.50 -0.53
C LEU A 8 -23.65 4.26 -0.85
N MET A 9 -23.62 5.15 -1.84
CA MET A 9 -24.80 5.88 -2.27
C MET A 9 -25.88 4.96 -2.88
N LEU A 10 -25.48 3.97 -3.67
CA LEU A 10 -26.41 2.98 -4.24
C LEU A 10 -27.04 2.13 -3.13
N GLU A 11 -26.27 1.71 -2.16
CA GLU A 11 -26.75 0.98 -1.01
C GLU A 11 -27.75 1.77 -0.18
N TRP A 12 -27.41 3.02 0.14
CA TRP A 12 -28.34 3.94 0.82
C TRP A 12 -29.68 4.10 0.08
N LYS A 13 -29.65 4.04 -1.26
CA LYS A 13 -30.86 4.06 -2.11
C LYS A 13 -31.57 2.71 -2.22
N GLY A 14 -31.11 1.67 -1.53
CA GLY A 14 -31.67 0.33 -1.60
C GLY A 14 -31.41 -0.41 -2.92
N GLN A 15 -30.45 0.03 -3.72
CA GLN A 15 -30.10 -0.57 -5.02
C GLN A 15 -28.98 -1.62 -4.93
N GLY A 16 -28.46 -1.86 -3.72
CA GLY A 16 -27.31 -2.72 -3.49
C GLY A 16 -25.99 -2.03 -3.85
N ASN A 17 -24.88 -2.54 -3.28
CA ASN A 17 -23.54 -2.02 -3.50
C ASN A 17 -22.68 -3.03 -4.26
N PRO A 18 -22.38 -2.82 -5.56
CA PRO A 18 -21.56 -3.75 -6.34
C PRO A 18 -20.07 -3.68 -6.02
N TYR A 19 -19.63 -2.72 -5.20
CA TYR A 19 -18.22 -2.44 -4.92
C TYR A 19 -17.76 -2.94 -3.53
N LYS A 20 -18.46 -3.93 -2.97
CA LYS A 20 -18.11 -4.54 -1.69
C LYS A 20 -16.99 -5.57 -1.84
N PHE A 21 -15.81 -5.11 -2.21
CA PHE A 21 -14.60 -5.92 -2.29
C PHE A 21 -13.55 -5.43 -1.29
N GLY A 22 -12.72 -6.35 -0.80
CA GLY A 22 -11.59 -6.03 0.06
C GLY A 22 -10.48 -5.32 -0.71
N LEU A 23 -9.63 -4.59 0.02
CA LEU A 23 -8.43 -3.97 -0.51
C LEU A 23 -7.19 -4.67 0.03
N ILE A 24 -6.23 -4.84 -0.84
CA ILE A 24 -4.90 -5.34 -0.50
C ILE A 24 -3.88 -4.45 -1.17
N GLY A 25 -2.84 -4.09 -0.46
CA GLY A 25 -1.73 -3.31 -0.99
C GLY A 25 -0.44 -4.09 -0.92
N SER A 26 0.45 -3.83 -1.82
CA SER A 26 1.77 -4.43 -1.88
C SER A 26 2.73 -3.44 -2.52
N THR A 27 3.97 -3.85 -2.64
CA THR A 27 5.08 -3.03 -3.10
C THR A 27 5.26 -3.01 -4.59
N ASP A 28 4.58 -3.90 -5.27
CA ASP A 28 4.80 -4.16 -6.69
C ASP A 28 6.26 -4.53 -7.02
N THR A 29 6.96 -5.10 -6.05
CA THR A 29 8.36 -5.53 -6.23
C THR A 29 8.43 -6.68 -7.23
N HIS A 30 9.28 -6.50 -8.24
CA HIS A 30 9.49 -7.45 -9.33
C HIS A 30 10.70 -8.38 -9.07
N LEU A 31 11.23 -8.36 -7.87
CA LEU A 31 12.37 -9.16 -7.44
C LEU A 31 11.93 -10.20 -6.41
N GLY A 32 12.52 -11.39 -6.48
CA GLY A 32 12.36 -12.39 -5.43
C GLY A 32 13.13 -12.08 -4.14
N ALA A 33 14.00 -11.08 -4.15
CA ALA A 33 14.84 -10.67 -3.03
C ALA A 33 14.56 -9.22 -2.59
N GLY A 34 13.29 -8.82 -2.54
CA GLY A 34 12.90 -7.48 -2.12
C GLY A 34 13.25 -7.19 -0.66
N ALA A 35 13.83 -6.02 -0.38
CA ALA A 35 13.98 -5.53 0.98
C ALA A 35 12.70 -4.85 1.45
N PHE A 36 12.33 -5.06 2.71
CA PHE A 36 11.14 -4.46 3.32
C PHE A 36 11.49 -3.31 4.27
N GLU A 37 12.76 -3.19 4.60
CA GLU A 37 13.28 -2.16 5.50
C GLU A 37 13.72 -0.95 4.66
N GLU A 38 13.25 0.23 5.01
CA GLU A 38 13.60 1.47 4.29
C GLU A 38 15.11 1.69 4.23
N SER A 39 15.81 1.36 5.32
CA SER A 39 17.27 1.50 5.40
C SER A 39 18.05 0.54 4.49
N ASN A 40 17.43 -0.55 4.07
CA ASN A 40 18.02 -1.60 3.23
C ASN A 40 17.39 -1.68 1.84
N PHE A 41 16.45 -0.80 1.55
CA PHE A 41 15.81 -0.79 0.24
C PHE A 41 16.85 -0.42 -0.82
N TRP A 42 16.96 -1.25 -1.87
CA TRP A 42 17.90 -0.95 -2.93
C TRP A 42 17.31 -1.07 -4.34
N SER A 43 16.26 -1.84 -4.54
CA SER A 43 15.70 -2.03 -5.86
C SER A 43 14.27 -2.56 -5.81
N LYS A 44 13.42 -2.05 -6.69
CA LYS A 44 12.06 -2.54 -6.91
C LYS A 44 11.98 -3.43 -8.15
N VAL A 45 12.59 -3.01 -9.26
CA VAL A 45 12.51 -3.69 -10.56
C VAL A 45 13.79 -4.44 -10.91
N GLY A 46 14.91 -4.12 -10.28
CA GLY A 46 16.18 -4.79 -10.45
C GLY A 46 16.95 -4.33 -11.68
N VAL A 47 16.55 -4.77 -12.85
CA VAL A 47 17.25 -4.44 -14.12
C VAL A 47 17.20 -2.94 -14.41
N VAL A 48 16.09 -2.29 -14.09
CA VAL A 48 15.86 -0.87 -14.43
C VAL A 48 16.42 0.05 -13.36
N ASP A 49 16.27 -0.30 -12.09
CA ASP A 49 16.61 0.56 -10.94
C ASP A 49 17.74 0.00 -10.04
N GLY A 50 18.39 -1.08 -10.47
CA GLY A 50 19.39 -1.78 -9.66
C GLY A 50 20.75 -1.07 -9.57
N SER A 51 21.04 -0.05 -10.38
CA SER A 51 22.29 0.69 -10.31
C SER A 51 22.13 2.03 -9.58
N PRO A 52 23.17 2.53 -8.89
CA PRO A 52 23.11 3.84 -8.26
C PRO A 52 22.77 4.99 -9.22
N MET A 53 23.21 4.89 -10.45
CA MET A 53 22.94 5.87 -11.50
C MET A 53 21.45 5.85 -11.90
N SER A 54 20.88 4.66 -12.15
CA SER A 54 19.47 4.52 -12.52
C SER A 54 18.52 4.99 -11.42
N ARG A 55 18.96 4.89 -10.17
CA ARG A 55 18.19 5.31 -8.99
C ARG A 55 18.34 6.78 -8.64
N GLY A 56 19.22 7.52 -9.33
CA GLY A 56 19.48 8.91 -9.03
C GLY A 56 20.38 9.12 -7.81
N SER A 57 21.10 8.09 -7.32
CA SER A 57 22.01 8.21 -6.16
C SER A 57 23.36 8.81 -6.53
N ILE A 58 23.74 8.73 -7.80
CA ILE A 58 24.93 9.36 -8.38
C ILE A 58 24.57 10.02 -9.71
N PRO A 59 25.35 11.01 -10.17
CA PRO A 59 25.08 11.70 -11.44
C PRO A 59 25.05 10.75 -12.63
N LEU A 60 24.24 11.10 -13.61
CA LEU A 60 24.25 10.49 -14.94
C LEU A 60 25.55 10.83 -15.65
N THR A 61 26.07 9.89 -16.44
CA THR A 61 27.09 10.21 -17.44
C THR A 61 26.46 10.99 -18.60
N GLU A 62 27.28 11.78 -19.33
CA GLU A 62 26.83 12.49 -20.52
C GLU A 62 26.14 11.54 -21.52
N GLN A 63 26.75 10.39 -21.80
CA GLN A 63 26.19 9.37 -22.67
C GLN A 63 24.82 8.88 -22.21
N ARG A 64 24.64 8.69 -20.90
CA ARG A 64 23.35 8.21 -20.36
C ARG A 64 22.27 9.28 -20.42
N LEU A 65 22.65 10.52 -20.20
CA LEU A 65 21.73 11.65 -20.32
C LEU A 65 21.26 11.82 -21.78
N GLU A 66 22.18 11.74 -22.75
CA GLU A 66 21.83 11.75 -24.18
C GLU A 66 20.84 10.66 -24.54
N GLN A 67 21.07 9.43 -24.10
CA GLN A 67 20.13 8.31 -24.32
C GLN A 67 18.73 8.57 -23.73
N LEU A 68 18.65 9.19 -22.55
CA LEU A 68 17.38 9.56 -21.95
C LEU A 68 16.66 10.65 -22.74
N ILE A 69 17.40 11.61 -23.25
CA ILE A 69 16.84 12.69 -24.09
C ILE A 69 16.32 12.12 -25.42
N GLU A 70 17.10 11.27 -26.09
CA GLU A 70 16.69 10.59 -27.31
C GLU A 70 15.43 9.75 -27.10
N TYR A 71 15.42 8.93 -26.06
CA TYR A 71 14.25 8.13 -25.70
C TYR A 71 13.02 9.00 -25.42
N SER A 72 13.17 10.07 -24.68
CA SER A 72 12.08 11.01 -24.37
C SER A 72 11.50 11.65 -25.63
N ALA A 73 12.37 12.00 -26.58
CA ALA A 73 11.95 12.55 -27.86
C ALA A 73 11.22 11.53 -28.72
N GLU A 74 11.76 10.29 -28.80
CA GLU A 74 11.16 9.20 -29.59
C GLU A 74 9.76 8.81 -29.11
N TYR A 75 9.55 8.75 -27.79
CA TYR A 75 8.28 8.33 -27.18
C TYR A 75 7.40 9.48 -26.68
N ASN A 76 7.77 10.73 -26.99
CA ASN A 76 7.06 11.93 -26.55
C ASN A 76 6.78 11.93 -25.02
N GLN A 77 7.80 11.58 -24.25
CA GLN A 77 7.76 11.56 -22.80
C GLN A 77 8.64 12.67 -22.21
N PRO A 78 8.39 13.13 -20.98
CA PRO A 78 9.31 14.04 -20.32
C PRO A 78 10.65 13.35 -20.05
N VAL A 79 11.75 14.11 -20.10
CA VAL A 79 13.08 13.59 -19.73
C VAL A 79 13.08 13.22 -18.23
N SER A 80 13.35 11.97 -17.93
CA SER A 80 13.38 11.47 -16.56
C SER A 80 14.73 11.79 -15.88
N ALA A 81 15.10 13.07 -15.86
CA ALA A 81 16.29 13.58 -15.20
C ALA A 81 16.04 14.97 -14.61
N VAL A 82 16.78 15.29 -13.55
CA VAL A 82 16.81 16.59 -12.88
C VAL A 82 18.25 17.07 -12.74
N GLU A 83 18.47 18.37 -12.91
CA GLU A 83 19.76 19.00 -12.68
C GLU A 83 19.85 19.52 -11.25
N VAL A 84 20.93 19.15 -10.55
CA VAL A 84 21.28 19.64 -9.22
C VAL A 84 22.77 19.98 -9.20
N ASP A 85 23.11 21.21 -8.87
CA ASP A 85 24.49 21.71 -8.78
C ASP A 85 25.36 21.37 -10.02
N GLY A 86 24.78 21.55 -11.21
CA GLY A 86 25.46 21.30 -12.49
C GLY A 86 25.64 19.81 -12.86
N ASN A 87 25.02 18.92 -12.13
CA ASN A 87 25.00 17.49 -12.44
C ASN A 87 23.56 17.03 -12.72
N SER A 88 23.41 16.13 -13.69
CA SER A 88 22.11 15.53 -14.00
C SER A 88 21.94 14.21 -13.27
N TYR A 89 20.80 14.00 -12.65
CA TYR A 89 20.43 12.78 -11.91
C TYR A 89 19.17 12.17 -12.50
N ALA A 90 19.12 10.85 -12.59
CA ALA A 90 17.90 10.15 -12.96
C ALA A 90 16.82 10.37 -11.90
N ILE A 91 15.57 10.55 -12.34
CA ILE A 91 14.38 10.60 -11.49
C ILE A 91 13.40 9.50 -11.87
N GLY A 92 12.42 9.26 -11.00
CA GLY A 92 11.39 8.24 -11.21
C GLY A 92 11.54 7.06 -10.27
N PHE A 93 12.76 6.64 -9.94
CA PHE A 93 13.02 5.59 -8.97
C PHE A 93 13.48 6.11 -7.60
N ASP A 94 13.88 7.36 -7.53
CA ASP A 94 14.27 8.07 -6.31
C ASP A 94 13.11 8.22 -5.30
N GLN A 95 11.87 8.21 -5.82
CA GLN A 95 10.65 8.31 -5.00
C GLN A 95 10.11 6.96 -4.54
N TRP A 96 10.73 5.86 -4.95
CA TRP A 96 10.32 4.52 -4.53
C TRP A 96 10.94 4.17 -3.19
N GLY A 97 10.12 4.17 -2.16
CA GLY A 97 10.50 3.71 -0.83
C GLY A 97 10.49 2.19 -0.70
N ALA A 98 10.87 1.73 0.49
CA ALA A 98 10.76 0.34 0.87
C ALA A 98 9.31 -0.13 0.74
N SER A 99 9.22 -1.37 0.47
CA SER A 99 8.00 -2.04 0.11
C SER A 99 7.08 -2.24 1.31
N GLY A 100 5.83 -1.90 1.16
CA GLY A 100 4.79 -2.30 2.09
C GLY A 100 4.49 -3.80 2.05
N LEU A 101 3.64 -4.25 2.94
CA LEU A 101 3.17 -5.63 3.04
C LEU A 101 1.67 -5.68 2.79
N ALA A 102 1.24 -6.76 2.15
CA ALA A 102 -0.12 -7.25 2.26
C ALA A 102 -0.17 -8.26 3.42
N ALA A 103 -1.09 -8.10 4.32
CA ALA A 103 -1.24 -8.96 5.48
C ALA A 103 -2.71 -9.33 5.72
N VAL A 104 -2.91 -10.44 6.41
CA VAL A 104 -4.25 -10.91 6.83
C VAL A 104 -4.24 -11.23 8.31
N TRP A 105 -5.39 -11.09 8.94
CA TRP A 105 -5.66 -11.59 10.28
C TRP A 105 -6.25 -12.99 10.18
N ALA A 106 -5.40 -14.00 10.28
CA ALA A 106 -5.77 -15.41 10.27
C ALA A 106 -5.63 -16.00 11.66
N GLU A 107 -6.48 -16.94 12.00
CA GLU A 107 -6.44 -17.64 13.29
C GLU A 107 -5.23 -18.57 13.40
N GLU A 108 -4.81 -19.13 12.25
CA GLU A 108 -3.67 -20.04 12.15
C GLU A 108 -2.88 -19.75 10.86
N ASN A 109 -1.60 -20.08 10.87
CA ASN A 109 -0.77 -20.03 9.67
C ASN A 109 -0.97 -21.28 8.81
N THR A 110 -2.21 -21.49 8.36
CA THR A 110 -2.59 -22.53 7.42
C THR A 110 -3.20 -21.92 6.17
N ARG A 111 -3.16 -22.65 5.06
CA ARG A 111 -3.75 -22.20 3.80
C ARG A 111 -5.24 -21.90 3.95
N GLU A 112 -5.94 -22.75 4.64
CA GLU A 112 -7.39 -22.66 4.85
C GLU A 112 -7.74 -21.44 5.69
N SER A 113 -7.00 -21.19 6.77
CA SER A 113 -7.24 -20.03 7.65
C SER A 113 -6.90 -18.72 6.94
N ILE A 114 -5.79 -18.67 6.22
CA ILE A 114 -5.41 -17.49 5.41
C ILE A 114 -6.45 -17.22 4.32
N PHE A 115 -6.90 -18.25 3.60
CA PHE A 115 -7.92 -18.10 2.59
C PHE A 115 -9.25 -17.62 3.19
N SER A 116 -9.64 -18.15 4.35
CA SER A 116 -10.84 -17.74 5.06
C SER A 116 -10.76 -16.27 5.49
N ALA A 117 -9.60 -15.83 6.01
CA ALA A 117 -9.37 -14.43 6.37
C ALA A 117 -9.50 -13.50 5.14
N LEU A 118 -8.92 -13.87 3.99
CA LEU A 118 -9.09 -13.13 2.74
C LEU A 118 -10.56 -13.08 2.29
N ARG A 119 -11.30 -14.18 2.46
CA ARG A 119 -12.74 -14.23 2.12
C ARG A 119 -13.57 -13.34 3.02
N ARG A 120 -13.23 -13.23 4.30
CA ARG A 120 -13.85 -12.29 5.24
C ARG A 120 -13.34 -10.87 5.09
N LYS A 121 -12.36 -10.64 4.18
CA LYS A 121 -11.72 -9.33 3.94
C LYS A 121 -10.91 -8.81 5.14
N GLU A 122 -10.52 -9.68 6.03
CA GLU A 122 -9.68 -9.42 7.20
C GLU A 122 -8.22 -9.19 6.77
N ALA A 123 -8.01 -8.22 5.91
CA ALA A 123 -6.73 -7.90 5.30
C ALA A 123 -6.36 -6.44 5.52
N PHE A 124 -5.08 -6.18 5.59
CA PHE A 124 -4.55 -4.82 5.61
C PHE A 124 -3.26 -4.73 4.80
N ALA A 125 -2.86 -3.52 4.51
CA ALA A 125 -1.64 -3.23 3.78
C ALA A 125 -0.83 -2.14 4.47
N THR A 126 0.47 -2.20 4.32
CA THR A 126 1.39 -1.13 4.74
C THR A 126 2.15 -0.59 3.54
N THR A 127 2.68 0.61 3.66
CA THR A 127 3.48 1.28 2.61
C THR A 127 4.91 1.56 3.06
N GLY A 128 5.49 0.69 3.84
CA GLY A 128 6.82 0.85 4.42
C GLY A 128 6.97 -0.07 5.62
N PRO A 129 7.06 0.44 6.84
CA PRO A 129 7.27 -0.36 8.04
C PRO A 129 6.22 -1.46 8.20
N LYS A 130 6.64 -2.60 8.73
CA LYS A 130 5.78 -3.75 9.01
C LYS A 130 4.90 -3.50 10.24
N VAL A 131 3.95 -2.60 10.12
CA VAL A 131 3.00 -2.29 11.19
C VAL A 131 1.81 -3.23 11.09
N ALA A 132 1.50 -3.92 12.19
CA ALA A 132 0.26 -4.68 12.28
C ALA A 132 -0.87 -3.72 12.72
N VAL A 133 -1.91 -3.61 11.90
CA VAL A 133 -2.98 -2.65 12.11
C VAL A 133 -4.31 -3.37 12.32
N ARG A 134 -5.04 -2.97 13.37
CA ARG A 134 -6.46 -3.21 13.54
C ARG A 134 -7.14 -1.87 13.75
N PHE A 135 -8.10 -1.56 12.91
CA PHE A 135 -8.82 -0.29 12.96
C PHE A 135 -10.29 -0.53 13.32
N PHE A 136 -10.72 0.07 14.42
CA PHE A 136 -12.09 -0.02 14.88
C PHE A 136 -12.77 1.34 14.75
N ALA A 137 -14.04 1.34 14.37
CA ALA A 137 -14.89 2.52 14.43
C ALA A 137 -16.24 2.16 15.07
N GLY A 138 -16.83 3.12 15.76
CA GLY A 138 -18.10 2.97 16.43
C GLY A 138 -18.44 4.18 17.27
N PHE A 139 -19.72 4.37 17.56
CA PHE A 139 -20.18 5.51 18.37
C PHE A 139 -19.87 5.33 19.85
N ASP A 140 -19.75 4.08 20.32
CA ASP A 140 -19.55 3.75 21.73
C ASP A 140 -18.07 3.58 22.14
N LEU A 141 -17.14 3.78 21.21
CA LEU A 141 -15.70 3.62 21.45
C LEU A 141 -15.14 4.65 22.44
N THR A 142 -15.80 5.78 22.61
CA THR A 142 -15.40 6.83 23.58
C THR A 142 -15.41 6.35 25.02
N SER A 143 -16.09 5.24 25.32
CA SER A 143 -16.17 4.62 26.65
C SER A 143 -15.04 3.61 26.93
N ILE A 144 -14.13 3.37 25.98
CA ILE A 144 -13.04 2.41 26.12
C ILE A 144 -11.81 3.09 26.72
N ASP A 145 -11.24 2.47 27.75
CA ASP A 145 -9.95 2.89 28.28
C ASP A 145 -8.82 2.38 27.35
N ILE A 146 -8.14 3.30 26.69
CA ILE A 146 -7.04 2.99 25.76
C ILE A 146 -5.81 2.36 26.43
N ASN A 147 -5.73 2.40 27.77
CA ASN A 147 -4.64 1.81 28.54
C ASN A 147 -5.05 0.48 29.21
N ALA A 148 -6.28 0.03 29.05
CA ALA A 148 -6.73 -1.22 29.62
C ALA A 148 -6.13 -2.43 28.90
N GLU A 149 -5.81 -3.48 29.64
CA GLU A 149 -5.38 -4.76 29.05
C GLU A 149 -6.48 -5.38 28.18
N SER A 150 -7.74 -5.11 28.50
CA SER A 150 -8.94 -5.55 27.76
C SER A 150 -9.27 -4.70 26.52
N LEU A 151 -8.41 -3.72 26.16
CA LEU A 151 -8.67 -2.78 25.06
C LEU A 151 -9.16 -3.45 23.78
N VAL A 152 -8.47 -4.50 23.35
CA VAL A 152 -8.80 -5.21 22.08
C VAL A 152 -10.14 -5.91 22.19
N GLU A 153 -10.41 -6.60 23.29
CA GLU A 153 -11.66 -7.32 23.54
C GLU A 153 -12.85 -6.33 23.61
N GLU A 154 -12.66 -5.22 24.30
CA GLU A 154 -13.68 -4.17 24.37
C GLU A 154 -13.91 -3.51 23.01
N ALA A 155 -12.85 -3.28 22.23
CA ALA A 155 -12.97 -2.74 20.89
C ALA A 155 -13.77 -3.68 19.97
N TYR A 156 -13.56 -4.99 20.06
CA TYR A 156 -14.36 -5.98 19.33
C TYR A 156 -15.83 -6.02 19.78
N SER A 157 -16.11 -5.75 21.06
CA SER A 157 -17.48 -5.80 21.58
C SER A 157 -18.29 -4.54 21.32
N LYS A 158 -17.65 -3.38 21.15
CA LYS A 158 -18.29 -2.06 21.07
C LYS A 158 -18.11 -1.39 19.71
N GLY A 159 -17.18 -1.85 18.91
CA GLY A 159 -16.82 -1.25 17.63
C GLY A 159 -16.84 -2.23 16.48
N CYS A 160 -17.04 -1.69 15.29
CA CYS A 160 -16.81 -2.45 14.07
C CYS A 160 -15.34 -2.45 13.73
N LEU A 161 -14.78 -3.62 13.53
CA LEU A 161 -13.45 -3.76 12.98
C LEU A 161 -13.52 -3.41 11.49
N LEU A 162 -12.91 -2.29 11.14
CA LEU A 162 -12.81 -1.85 9.76
C LEU A 162 -11.58 -2.50 9.13
N TYR A 163 -11.81 -3.58 8.43
CA TYR A 163 -10.88 -4.08 7.44
C TYR A 163 -10.94 -3.21 6.18
N THR A 164 -10.22 -3.54 5.16
CA THR A 164 -10.12 -2.73 3.94
C THR A 164 -11.42 -2.52 3.17
N SER A 165 -12.55 -3.05 3.64
CA SER A 165 -13.85 -2.80 3.05
C SER A 165 -14.97 -2.89 4.06
N ASP A 166 -15.71 -1.84 4.11
CA ASP A 166 -17.12 -1.74 4.43
C ASP A 166 -17.62 -2.23 5.79
N ALA A 167 -17.62 -1.30 6.74
CA ALA A 167 -18.36 -1.41 8.00
C ALA A 167 -19.90 -1.52 7.79
N ALA A 168 -20.41 -1.34 6.59
CA ALA A 168 -21.82 -1.38 6.30
C ALA A 168 -22.38 -2.80 6.07
N ASP A 169 -21.51 -3.81 5.94
CA ASP A 169 -21.93 -5.21 5.73
C ASP A 169 -22.21 -5.98 7.02
N GLU A 170 -21.61 -5.52 8.12
CA GLU A 170 -21.84 -6.11 9.42
C GLU A 170 -23.13 -5.48 9.99
N GLY A 171 -24.27 -6.13 9.83
CA GLY A 171 -25.58 -5.66 10.30
C GLY A 171 -25.68 -5.45 11.81
N HIS A 172 -24.58 -5.24 12.48
CA HIS A 172 -24.40 -5.03 13.91
C HIS A 172 -23.51 -3.83 14.25
N CYS A 173 -23.11 -3.02 13.25
CA CYS A 173 -22.36 -1.79 13.48
C CYS A 173 -23.25 -0.56 13.61
#